data_23384595a6722febcc3fad1dec3c369a
#
_entry.id   23384595a6722febcc3fad1dec3c369a
#
_cell.length_a   1.000
_cell.length_b   1.000
_cell.length_c   1.000
_cell.angle_alpha   90.00
_cell.angle_beta   90.00
_cell.angle_gamma   90.00
#
_symmetry.space_group_name_H-M   'P 1'
#
loop_
_entity.id
_entity.type
_entity.pdbx_description
1 polymer ?
#
loop_
_entity_poly.entity_id
_entity_poly.type
_entity_poly.pdbx_seq_one_letter_code
_entity_poly.pdbx_strand_id
1 'polypeptide(L)'
;MDKEGLSQQYEPVAEIGEGAYGKVYKARDLKNGRFVALKRVRVQTEEEGMPLSTIREVAVLRQLESFEHPNVVSASLQGIYWDLFRAAGSESQGPIRLFDVCTVSRTDRETKLTLVFEHVDQDLTTYLEKAPDPGVPPETIKDMMYQLLQGLDFLHSHRVVHRDLKPQNILVTSGGQIKLADFGLARIYSFQMALTSVVVTLWYRAPEVLLQSSYATPVDLWSVGCIFAEMFRRRPLFRGNSDVDQLGKIFDVVGVPPPEDWPQEVGLSQSAFPPRSPQPIEDLVPDMDELGKSLLLKFLSFSPGRRISAYDALSHPYFHSLDSTSKSPYAQPFPSKKPSLEERAA
;
A
#
# COMPACT_ATOMS: atom_id res chain seq x y z
N MET A 1 -22.55 -21.32 -21.15
CA MET A 1 -22.62 -20.14 -22.06
C MET A 1 -21.94 -18.99 -21.33
N ASP A 2 -20.64 -18.79 -21.37
CA ASP A 2 -20.04 -17.53 -20.84
C ASP A 2 -18.50 -17.48 -20.94
N LYS A 3 -17.93 -18.30 -21.87
CA LYS A 3 -16.54 -18.11 -22.30
C LYS A 3 -16.35 -16.87 -23.18
N GLU A 4 -17.46 -16.31 -23.68
CA GLU A 4 -17.45 -15.24 -24.70
C GLU A 4 -17.56 -13.82 -24.14
N GLY A 5 -18.11 -13.62 -22.94
CA GLY A 5 -18.40 -12.26 -22.44
C GLY A 5 -17.17 -11.39 -22.15
N LEU A 6 -16.09 -11.94 -21.62
CA LEU A 6 -14.89 -11.18 -21.28
C LEU A 6 -14.00 -10.93 -22.50
N SER A 7 -13.86 -11.92 -23.36
CA SER A 7 -13.13 -11.77 -24.63
C SER A 7 -13.82 -10.81 -25.59
N GLN A 8 -15.13 -10.54 -25.38
CA GLN A 8 -15.88 -9.56 -26.15
C GLN A 8 -15.73 -8.12 -25.64
N GLN A 9 -15.39 -7.89 -24.36
CA GLN A 9 -15.26 -6.54 -23.82
C GLN A 9 -13.81 -6.08 -23.69
N TYR A 10 -12.88 -6.97 -23.34
CA TYR A 10 -11.47 -6.64 -23.09
C TYR A 10 -10.57 -7.46 -24.00
N GLU A 11 -9.77 -6.75 -24.81
CA GLU A 11 -8.75 -7.34 -25.67
C GLU A 11 -7.41 -7.34 -24.95
N PRO A 12 -6.86 -8.49 -24.51
CA PRO A 12 -5.54 -8.53 -23.89
C PRO A 12 -4.46 -8.10 -24.89
N VAL A 13 -3.58 -7.17 -24.44
CA VAL A 13 -2.50 -6.60 -25.26
C VAL A 13 -1.15 -7.18 -24.84
N ALA A 14 -0.88 -7.25 -23.54
CA ALA A 14 0.39 -7.74 -23.00
C ALA A 14 0.23 -8.27 -21.58
N GLU A 15 1.07 -9.22 -21.17
CA GLU A 15 1.29 -9.58 -19.78
C GLU A 15 2.21 -8.52 -19.16
N ILE A 16 1.81 -7.91 -18.05
CA ILE A 16 2.53 -6.79 -17.41
C ILE A 16 3.02 -7.12 -16.00
N GLY A 17 2.62 -8.27 -15.45
CA GLY A 17 3.10 -8.72 -14.14
C GLY A 17 2.59 -10.10 -13.78
N GLU A 18 3.34 -10.75 -12.90
CA GLU A 18 2.97 -12.00 -12.25
C GLU A 18 3.18 -11.83 -10.75
N GLY A 19 2.13 -12.04 -9.96
CA GLY A 19 2.17 -11.99 -8.51
C GLY A 19 1.90 -13.34 -7.89
N ALA A 20 2.01 -13.44 -6.56
CA ALA A 20 1.76 -14.67 -5.81
C ALA A 20 0.35 -15.28 -6.06
N TYR A 21 -0.60 -14.46 -6.53
CA TYR A 21 -2.02 -14.82 -6.65
C TYR A 21 -2.53 -14.87 -8.09
N GLY A 22 -1.68 -14.58 -9.08
CA GLY A 22 -2.08 -14.63 -10.48
C GLY A 22 -1.34 -13.65 -11.39
N LYS A 23 -1.76 -13.63 -12.65
CA LYS A 23 -1.16 -12.81 -13.70
C LYS A 23 -1.95 -11.53 -13.93
N VAL A 24 -1.24 -10.45 -14.24
CA VAL A 24 -1.82 -9.16 -14.59
C VAL A 24 -1.55 -8.87 -16.06
N TYR A 25 -2.60 -8.48 -16.79
CA TYR A 25 -2.54 -8.19 -18.21
C TYR A 25 -2.97 -6.74 -18.47
N LYS A 26 -2.23 -6.05 -19.33
CA LYS A 26 -2.73 -4.85 -20.00
C LYS A 26 -3.76 -5.29 -21.05
N ALA A 27 -4.93 -4.69 -21.03
CA ALA A 27 -5.99 -4.96 -22.01
C ALA A 27 -6.63 -3.65 -22.48
N ARG A 28 -7.26 -3.70 -23.65
CA ARG A 28 -8.07 -2.62 -24.19
C ARG A 28 -9.54 -2.88 -23.90
N ASP A 29 -10.23 -1.94 -23.28
CA ASP A 29 -11.69 -1.96 -23.17
C ASP A 29 -12.28 -1.56 -24.51
N LEU A 30 -12.96 -2.49 -25.16
CA LEU A 30 -13.54 -2.31 -26.50
C LEU A 30 -14.75 -1.36 -26.51
N LYS A 31 -15.37 -1.10 -25.35
CA LYS A 31 -16.49 -0.15 -25.24
C LYS A 31 -16.05 1.30 -25.34
N ASN A 32 -14.93 1.65 -24.75
CA ASN A 32 -14.46 3.03 -24.64
C ASN A 32 -13.05 3.28 -25.18
N GLY A 33 -12.35 2.21 -25.63
CA GLY A 33 -11.00 2.26 -26.18
C GLY A 33 -9.88 2.50 -25.15
N ARG A 34 -10.19 2.57 -23.85
CA ARG A 34 -9.22 2.83 -22.79
C ARG A 34 -8.44 1.55 -22.43
N PHE A 35 -7.23 1.75 -21.91
CA PHE A 35 -6.46 0.64 -21.35
C PHE A 35 -6.87 0.38 -19.91
N VAL A 36 -6.94 -0.91 -19.55
CA VAL A 36 -7.22 -1.43 -18.21
C VAL A 36 -6.18 -2.46 -17.83
N ALA A 37 -6.02 -2.71 -16.53
CA ALA A 37 -5.23 -3.81 -16.00
C ALA A 37 -6.17 -4.92 -15.53
N LEU A 38 -6.01 -6.12 -16.08
CA LEU A 38 -6.77 -7.31 -15.72
C LEU A 38 -5.95 -8.21 -14.81
N LYS A 39 -6.30 -8.30 -13.54
CA LYS A 39 -5.67 -9.22 -12.58
C LYS A 39 -6.48 -10.51 -12.54
N ARG A 40 -5.92 -11.58 -13.11
CA ARG A 40 -6.55 -12.91 -13.13
C ARG A 40 -6.10 -13.72 -11.92
N VAL A 41 -7.06 -14.06 -11.07
CA VAL A 41 -6.84 -14.87 -9.88
C VAL A 41 -7.36 -16.28 -10.15
N ARG A 42 -6.54 -17.30 -9.91
CA ARG A 42 -6.96 -18.71 -9.96
C ARG A 42 -7.54 -19.09 -8.62
N VAL A 43 -8.75 -19.61 -8.63
CA VAL A 43 -9.38 -20.24 -7.46
C VAL A 43 -9.27 -21.74 -7.68
N GLN A 44 -8.37 -22.40 -6.93
CA GLN A 44 -8.20 -23.84 -7.02
C GLN A 44 -9.35 -24.51 -6.28
N THR A 45 -10.04 -25.43 -6.96
CA THR A 45 -11.01 -26.43 -6.50
C THR A 45 -12.10 -26.02 -5.49
N GLU A 46 -13.22 -26.74 -5.50
CA GLU A 46 -14.37 -26.55 -4.58
C GLU A 46 -13.99 -26.74 -3.09
N GLU A 47 -12.88 -27.40 -2.79
CA GLU A 47 -12.44 -27.68 -1.41
C GLU A 47 -11.61 -26.53 -0.79
N GLU A 48 -10.83 -25.79 -1.56
CA GLU A 48 -9.95 -24.72 -1.03
C GLU A 48 -10.58 -23.32 -1.03
N GLY A 49 -11.64 -23.10 -1.82
CA GLY A 49 -12.32 -21.81 -1.91
C GLY A 49 -11.46 -20.68 -2.51
N MET A 50 -11.97 -19.45 -2.40
CA MET A 50 -11.27 -18.24 -2.86
C MET A 50 -10.12 -17.88 -1.93
N PRO A 51 -8.90 -17.52 -2.44
CA PRO A 51 -7.80 -17.08 -1.61
C PRO A 51 -8.20 -15.93 -0.68
N LEU A 52 -7.87 -16.02 0.61
CA LEU A 52 -8.19 -15.01 1.62
C LEU A 52 -7.67 -13.61 1.25
N SER A 53 -6.54 -13.53 0.55
CA SER A 53 -5.99 -12.27 0.02
C SER A 53 -6.92 -11.64 -1.01
N THR A 54 -7.49 -12.43 -1.92
CA THR A 54 -8.45 -11.95 -2.92
C THR A 54 -9.74 -11.47 -2.27
N ILE A 55 -10.27 -12.23 -1.29
CA ILE A 55 -11.46 -11.81 -0.53
C ILE A 55 -11.21 -10.47 0.17
N ARG A 56 -10.02 -10.30 0.78
CA ARG A 56 -9.64 -9.05 1.46
C ARG A 56 -9.51 -7.89 0.49
N GLU A 57 -8.83 -8.11 -0.64
CA GLU A 57 -8.68 -7.08 -1.67
C GLU A 57 -10.05 -6.58 -2.15
N VAL A 58 -10.95 -7.49 -2.45
CA VAL A 58 -12.32 -7.17 -2.87
C VAL A 58 -13.09 -6.43 -1.77
N ALA A 59 -12.96 -6.85 -0.51
CA ALA A 59 -13.65 -6.20 0.61
C ALA A 59 -13.17 -4.76 0.83
N VAL A 60 -11.85 -4.53 0.76
CA VAL A 60 -11.26 -3.19 0.88
C VAL A 60 -11.66 -2.31 -0.30
N LEU A 61 -11.54 -2.81 -1.52
CA LEU A 61 -11.93 -2.07 -2.73
C LEU A 61 -13.41 -1.67 -2.70
N ARG A 62 -14.28 -2.55 -2.21
CA ARG A 62 -15.71 -2.24 -2.00
C ARG A 62 -15.94 -1.13 -0.99
N GLN A 63 -15.22 -1.15 0.13
CA GLN A 63 -15.34 -0.11 1.13
C GLN A 63 -14.90 1.25 0.58
N LEU A 64 -13.91 1.28 -0.31
CA LEU A 64 -13.35 2.49 -0.91
C LEU A 64 -14.05 2.93 -2.19
N GLU A 65 -14.86 2.09 -2.80
CA GLU A 65 -15.49 2.29 -4.13
C GLU A 65 -16.28 3.60 -4.25
N SER A 66 -16.96 4.02 -3.17
CA SER A 66 -17.79 5.22 -3.17
C SER A 66 -17.03 6.54 -3.10
N PHE A 67 -15.71 6.52 -2.91
CA PHE A 67 -14.94 7.72 -2.54
C PHE A 67 -14.04 8.27 -3.65
N GLU A 68 -13.73 7.56 -4.72
CA GLU A 68 -12.92 8.01 -5.87
C GLU A 68 -11.73 8.90 -5.51
N HIS A 69 -10.78 8.41 -4.72
CA HIS A 69 -9.62 9.22 -4.34
C HIS A 69 -8.55 9.22 -5.46
N PRO A 70 -7.99 10.39 -5.88
CA PRO A 70 -7.06 10.50 -7.01
C PRO A 70 -5.76 9.70 -6.83
N ASN A 71 -5.31 9.51 -5.59
CA ASN A 71 -4.06 8.81 -5.28
C ASN A 71 -4.27 7.34 -4.84
N VAL A 72 -5.44 6.79 -5.07
CA VAL A 72 -5.74 5.37 -4.86
C VAL A 72 -6.26 4.78 -6.16
N VAL A 73 -5.74 3.61 -6.55
CA VAL A 73 -6.19 2.92 -7.78
C VAL A 73 -7.66 2.58 -7.66
N SER A 74 -8.46 3.09 -8.58
CA SER A 74 -9.85 2.71 -8.68
C SER A 74 -9.97 1.30 -9.26
N ALA A 75 -10.85 0.49 -8.68
CA ALA A 75 -11.23 -0.82 -9.18
C ALA A 75 -12.70 -0.83 -9.52
N SER A 76 -12.99 -1.52 -10.59
CA SER A 76 -14.35 -1.75 -11.06
C SER A 76 -14.77 -3.17 -10.68
N LEU A 77 -15.85 -3.29 -9.92
CA LEU A 77 -16.29 -4.57 -9.32
C LEU A 77 -17.67 -5.03 -9.81
N GLN A 78 -18.04 -4.75 -11.07
CA GLN A 78 -19.33 -5.24 -11.61
C GLN A 78 -19.32 -6.77 -11.78
N GLY A 79 -20.35 -7.43 -11.31
CA GLY A 79 -20.67 -8.82 -11.65
C GLY A 79 -20.11 -9.90 -10.73
N ILE A 80 -19.63 -9.60 -9.53
CA ILE A 80 -19.42 -10.65 -8.53
C ILE A 80 -20.78 -11.15 -8.06
N TYR A 81 -21.13 -12.36 -8.47
CA TYR A 81 -22.36 -13.00 -8.06
C TYR A 81 -22.44 -13.13 -6.54
N TRP A 82 -23.57 -12.71 -5.98
CA TRP A 82 -23.91 -12.80 -4.55
C TRP A 82 -23.71 -14.21 -3.95
N ASP A 83 -23.76 -15.23 -4.77
CA ASP A 83 -23.65 -16.62 -4.33
C ASP A 83 -22.27 -16.98 -3.76
N LEU A 84 -21.18 -16.34 -4.21
CA LEU A 84 -19.83 -16.54 -3.65
C LEU A 84 -19.67 -15.93 -2.25
N PHE A 85 -20.42 -14.85 -1.94
CA PHE A 85 -20.37 -14.19 -0.64
C PHE A 85 -21.40 -14.74 0.36
N ARG A 86 -22.47 -15.34 -0.11
CA ARG A 86 -23.46 -16.03 0.73
C ARG A 86 -22.88 -17.23 1.46
N ALA A 87 -21.91 -17.91 0.84
CA ALA A 87 -21.16 -19.00 1.46
C ALA A 87 -20.24 -18.52 2.61
N ALA A 88 -19.92 -17.22 2.70
CA ALA A 88 -19.07 -16.62 3.72
C ALA A 88 -19.82 -15.95 4.87
N GLY A 89 -21.14 -16.05 4.94
CA GLY A 89 -21.94 -15.75 6.15
C GLY A 89 -22.19 -14.26 6.46
N SER A 90 -22.17 -13.33 5.49
CA SER A 90 -22.52 -11.94 5.74
C SER A 90 -23.84 -11.53 5.09
N GLU A 91 -24.87 -11.30 5.90
CA GLU A 91 -26.13 -10.66 5.49
C GLU A 91 -26.01 -9.14 5.66
N SER A 92 -26.05 -8.41 4.54
CA SER A 92 -26.41 -6.98 4.56
C SER A 92 -27.19 -6.60 3.32
N GLN A 93 -28.41 -6.09 3.55
CA GLN A 93 -29.34 -5.60 2.53
C GLN A 93 -29.10 -4.11 2.28
N GLY A 94 -28.81 -3.72 1.03
CA GLY A 94 -28.83 -2.35 0.55
C GLY A 94 -28.54 -2.27 -0.95
N PRO A 95 -29.06 -1.28 -1.70
CA PRO A 95 -28.86 -1.20 -3.15
C PRO A 95 -27.43 -0.80 -3.47
N ILE A 96 -26.74 -1.66 -4.18
CA ILE A 96 -25.31 -1.53 -4.55
C ILE A 96 -25.22 -1.00 -5.98
N ARG A 97 -24.58 0.15 -6.18
CA ARG A 97 -24.06 0.56 -7.48
C ARG A 97 -22.63 0.01 -7.61
N LEU A 98 -22.46 -0.90 -8.52
CA LEU A 98 -21.20 -1.59 -8.84
C LEU A 98 -20.68 -1.12 -10.19
N PHE A 99 -19.38 -0.82 -10.26
CA PHE A 99 -18.64 -0.54 -11.48
C PHE A 99 -18.10 -1.84 -12.10
N ASP A 100 -17.82 -1.83 -13.42
CA ASP A 100 -17.63 -2.97 -14.30
C ASP A 100 -16.51 -3.94 -13.93
N VAL A 101 -16.85 -5.17 -13.89
CA VAL A 101 -16.27 -6.46 -14.27
C VAL A 101 -15.36 -7.14 -13.26
N CYS A 102 -15.98 -7.93 -12.41
CA CYS A 102 -15.44 -9.22 -12.02
C CYS A 102 -16.16 -10.30 -12.80
N THR A 103 -15.50 -10.97 -13.72
CA THR A 103 -16.08 -12.13 -14.36
C THR A 103 -15.58 -13.39 -13.69
N VAL A 104 -16.52 -14.20 -13.29
CA VAL A 104 -16.26 -15.57 -12.84
C VAL A 104 -16.51 -16.48 -14.03
N SER A 105 -15.46 -17.05 -14.61
CA SER A 105 -15.59 -18.16 -15.54
C SER A 105 -15.53 -19.45 -14.73
N ARG A 106 -16.63 -20.18 -14.65
CA ARG A 106 -16.72 -21.46 -13.93
C ARG A 106 -16.63 -22.60 -14.95
N THR A 107 -15.66 -23.48 -14.77
CA THR A 107 -15.64 -24.79 -15.41
C THR A 107 -15.76 -25.84 -14.31
N ASP A 108 -16.08 -27.11 -14.67
CA ASP A 108 -16.26 -28.21 -13.70
C ASP A 108 -15.06 -28.45 -12.75
N ARG A 109 -13.94 -27.77 -12.97
CA ARG A 109 -12.68 -27.92 -12.19
C ARG A 109 -11.96 -26.64 -11.81
N GLU A 110 -12.33 -25.47 -12.34
CA GLU A 110 -11.65 -24.19 -12.07
C GLU A 110 -12.64 -23.02 -12.05
N THR A 111 -12.55 -22.20 -11.02
CA THR A 111 -13.16 -20.88 -11.00
C THR A 111 -12.08 -19.82 -11.23
N LYS A 112 -12.25 -18.97 -12.22
CA LYS A 112 -11.33 -17.86 -12.53
C LYS A 112 -12.02 -16.55 -12.22
N LEU A 113 -11.42 -15.77 -11.30
CA LEU A 113 -11.83 -14.41 -10.99
C LEU A 113 -10.92 -13.42 -11.72
N THR A 114 -11.50 -12.44 -12.41
CA THR A 114 -10.75 -11.35 -13.03
C THR A 114 -11.16 -10.04 -12.40
N LEU A 115 -10.21 -9.33 -11.80
CA LEU A 115 -10.38 -7.97 -11.29
C LEU A 115 -9.91 -6.99 -12.36
N VAL A 116 -10.69 -5.95 -12.61
CA VAL A 116 -10.39 -4.91 -13.60
C VAL A 116 -10.03 -3.63 -12.87
N PHE A 117 -8.83 -3.11 -13.15
CA PHE A 117 -8.30 -1.88 -12.58
C PHE A 117 -8.05 -0.86 -13.69
N GLU A 118 -7.97 0.42 -13.33
CA GLU A 118 -7.36 1.40 -14.22
C GLU A 118 -5.92 0.98 -14.55
N HIS A 119 -5.51 1.20 -15.80
CA HIS A 119 -4.14 0.95 -16.21
C HIS A 119 -3.29 2.20 -15.95
N VAL A 120 -2.17 2.00 -15.28
CA VAL A 120 -1.11 3.01 -15.09
C VAL A 120 0.18 2.47 -15.70
N ASP A 121 0.91 3.32 -16.42
CA ASP A 121 1.98 2.89 -17.32
C ASP A 121 3.20 2.30 -16.59
N GLN A 122 3.50 2.71 -15.36
CA GLN A 122 4.67 2.23 -14.63
C GLN A 122 4.49 2.33 -13.11
N ASP A 123 5.25 1.53 -12.40
CA ASP A 123 5.42 1.64 -10.94
C ASP A 123 6.59 2.57 -10.59
N LEU A 124 6.71 2.89 -9.29
CA LEU A 124 7.76 3.78 -8.80
C LEU A 124 9.16 3.19 -8.97
N THR A 125 9.36 1.87 -8.90
CA THR A 125 10.66 1.23 -9.18
C THR A 125 11.10 1.56 -10.60
N THR A 126 10.25 1.27 -11.57
CA THR A 126 10.51 1.56 -12.98
C THR A 126 10.72 3.05 -13.24
N TYR A 127 9.96 3.91 -12.54
CA TYR A 127 10.13 5.37 -12.63
C TYR A 127 11.50 5.82 -12.14
N LEU A 128 11.96 5.33 -10.98
CA LEU A 128 13.26 5.66 -10.39
C LEU A 128 14.43 5.12 -11.24
N GLU A 129 14.29 3.92 -11.80
CA GLU A 129 15.30 3.33 -12.70
C GLU A 129 15.48 4.12 -14.00
N LYS A 130 14.39 4.66 -14.55
CA LYS A 130 14.41 5.48 -15.76
C LYS A 130 14.84 6.93 -15.54
N ALA A 131 14.90 7.39 -14.30
CA ALA A 131 15.30 8.75 -14.00
C ALA A 131 16.75 8.99 -14.45
N PRO A 132 17.03 10.02 -15.29
CA PRO A 132 18.40 10.36 -15.69
C PRO A 132 19.22 10.83 -14.49
N ASP A 133 20.54 10.78 -14.60
CA ASP A 133 21.41 11.37 -13.59
C ASP A 133 21.18 12.89 -13.46
N PRO A 134 21.18 13.44 -12.24
CA PRO A 134 21.54 12.81 -10.97
C PRO A 134 20.39 12.06 -10.28
N GLY A 135 19.21 11.96 -10.87
CA GLY A 135 18.03 11.29 -10.33
C GLY A 135 16.77 12.15 -10.44
N VAL A 136 15.74 11.80 -9.67
CA VAL A 136 14.49 12.57 -9.63
C VAL A 136 14.74 13.89 -8.89
N PRO A 137 14.33 15.04 -9.44
CA PRO A 137 14.49 16.33 -8.78
C PRO A 137 13.83 16.37 -7.39
N PRO A 138 14.46 17.02 -6.38
CA PRO A 138 13.93 17.07 -5.01
C PRO A 138 12.48 17.60 -4.92
N GLU A 139 12.12 18.60 -5.72
CA GLU A 139 10.75 19.14 -5.75
C GLU A 139 9.74 18.14 -6.32
N THR A 140 10.16 17.32 -7.29
CA THR A 140 9.32 16.23 -7.81
C THR A 140 9.14 15.15 -6.73
N ILE A 141 10.19 14.78 -6.01
CA ILE A 141 10.10 13.85 -4.88
C ILE A 141 9.15 14.40 -3.81
N LYS A 142 9.26 15.69 -3.50
CA LYS A 142 8.39 16.36 -2.53
C LYS A 142 6.91 16.27 -2.94
N ASP A 143 6.58 16.56 -4.18
CA ASP A 143 5.22 16.46 -4.71
C ASP A 143 4.72 15.00 -4.69
N MET A 144 5.55 14.04 -5.13
CA MET A 144 5.21 12.61 -5.10
C MET A 144 4.95 12.12 -3.67
N MET A 145 5.78 12.54 -2.71
CA MET A 145 5.61 12.22 -1.29
C MET A 145 4.33 12.83 -0.71
N TYR A 146 3.99 14.04 -1.10
CA TYR A 146 2.76 14.69 -0.67
C TYR A 146 1.53 13.92 -1.18
N GLN A 147 1.51 13.53 -2.46
CA GLN A 147 0.45 12.73 -3.06
C GLN A 147 0.34 11.33 -2.40
N LEU A 148 1.47 10.67 -2.14
CA LEU A 148 1.51 9.39 -1.44
C LEU A 148 0.86 9.48 -0.05
N LEU A 149 1.20 10.53 0.70
CA LEU A 149 0.63 10.78 2.02
C LEU A 149 -0.86 11.12 1.96
N GLN A 150 -1.32 11.84 0.95
CA GLN A 150 -2.76 12.09 0.74
C GLN A 150 -3.53 10.79 0.52
N GLY A 151 -3.03 9.91 -0.36
CA GLY A 151 -3.63 8.59 -0.57
C GLY A 151 -3.64 7.74 0.71
N LEU A 152 -2.57 7.81 1.48
CA LEU A 152 -2.44 7.04 2.72
C LEU A 152 -3.31 7.59 3.84
N ASP A 153 -3.41 8.92 4.00
CA ASP A 153 -4.34 9.55 4.95
C ASP A 153 -5.79 9.19 4.64
N PHE A 154 -6.14 9.17 3.36
CA PHE A 154 -7.44 8.70 2.91
C PHE A 154 -7.71 7.24 3.35
N LEU A 155 -6.77 6.31 3.10
CA LEU A 155 -6.92 4.91 3.51
C LEU A 155 -7.06 4.79 5.03
N HIS A 156 -6.20 5.46 5.79
CA HIS A 156 -6.17 5.39 7.26
C HIS A 156 -7.43 6.01 7.88
N SER A 157 -7.96 7.09 7.33
CA SER A 157 -9.23 7.70 7.76
C SER A 157 -10.44 6.77 7.53
N HIS A 158 -10.34 5.85 6.55
CA HIS A 158 -11.32 4.81 6.29
C HIS A 158 -10.99 3.48 6.99
N ARG A 159 -10.07 3.51 7.98
CA ARG A 159 -9.64 2.34 8.76
C ARG A 159 -8.99 1.22 7.92
N VAL A 160 -8.41 1.58 6.77
CA VAL A 160 -7.68 0.64 5.92
C VAL A 160 -6.19 0.78 6.16
N VAL A 161 -5.51 -0.31 6.48
CA VAL A 161 -4.05 -0.41 6.56
C VAL A 161 -3.57 -1.18 5.34
N HIS A 162 -2.65 -0.60 4.57
CA HIS A 162 -2.17 -1.19 3.30
C HIS A 162 -1.28 -2.42 3.54
N ARG A 163 -0.30 -2.32 4.44
CA ARG A 163 0.58 -3.39 4.94
C ARG A 163 1.66 -3.88 3.95
N ASP A 164 1.59 -3.53 2.69
CA ASP A 164 2.56 -3.92 1.67
C ASP A 164 2.98 -2.74 0.78
N LEU A 165 3.21 -1.57 1.42
CA LEU A 165 3.75 -0.43 0.70
C LEU A 165 5.21 -0.69 0.31
N LYS A 166 5.46 -0.60 -0.99
CA LYS A 166 6.77 -0.73 -1.63
C LYS A 166 6.70 -0.03 -2.99
N PRO A 167 7.83 0.32 -3.61
CA PRO A 167 7.83 1.02 -4.90
C PRO A 167 7.02 0.32 -6.00
N GLN A 168 6.97 -1.02 -6.02
CA GLN A 168 6.18 -1.79 -7.00
C GLN A 168 4.66 -1.61 -6.85
N ASN A 169 4.18 -1.25 -5.65
CA ASN A 169 2.75 -1.03 -5.35
C ASN A 169 2.36 0.44 -5.40
N ILE A 170 3.27 1.32 -5.82
CA ILE A 170 3.04 2.74 -6.05
C ILE A 170 3.14 2.98 -7.55
N LEU A 171 2.02 3.26 -8.19
CA LEU A 171 1.94 3.50 -9.61
C LEU A 171 2.14 4.98 -9.91
N VAL A 172 2.81 5.28 -11.03
CA VAL A 172 3.14 6.64 -11.48
C VAL A 172 2.59 6.84 -12.88
N THR A 173 1.65 7.77 -13.03
CA THR A 173 1.11 8.14 -14.35
C THR A 173 2.13 8.95 -15.14
N SER A 174 1.92 9.07 -16.45
CA SER A 174 2.73 9.93 -17.34
C SER A 174 2.72 11.41 -16.92
N GLY A 175 1.68 11.84 -16.20
CA GLY A 175 1.57 13.20 -15.64
C GLY A 175 2.20 13.35 -14.24
N GLY A 176 2.87 12.33 -13.70
CA GLY A 176 3.48 12.38 -12.37
C GLY A 176 2.51 12.16 -11.21
N GLN A 177 1.27 11.74 -11.50
CA GLN A 177 0.32 11.40 -10.43
C GLN A 177 0.66 10.06 -9.80
N ILE A 178 0.63 10.01 -8.47
CA ILE A 178 0.83 8.80 -7.67
C ILE A 178 -0.51 8.10 -7.42
N LYS A 179 -0.52 6.77 -7.53
CA LYS A 179 -1.67 5.93 -7.17
C LYS A 179 -1.22 4.71 -6.38
N LEU A 180 -1.82 4.54 -5.19
CA LEU A 180 -1.64 3.34 -4.37
C LEU A 180 -2.39 2.16 -4.99
N ALA A 181 -1.73 1.03 -5.09
CA ALA A 181 -2.24 -0.19 -5.71
C ALA A 181 -1.92 -1.44 -4.90
N ASP A 182 -2.52 -2.57 -5.28
CA ASP A 182 -2.35 -3.90 -4.68
C ASP A 182 -2.77 -4.00 -3.21
N PHE A 183 -4.08 -4.06 -3.00
CA PHE A 183 -4.71 -4.21 -1.68
C PHE A 183 -4.83 -5.67 -1.21
N GLY A 184 -4.13 -6.62 -1.84
CA GLY A 184 -4.21 -8.03 -1.51
C GLY A 184 -3.80 -8.38 -0.07
N LEU A 185 -2.98 -7.53 0.55
CA LEU A 185 -2.58 -7.64 1.94
C LEU A 185 -3.22 -6.59 2.85
N ALA A 186 -3.97 -5.64 2.29
CA ALA A 186 -4.64 -4.62 3.06
C ALA A 186 -5.68 -5.22 4.03
N ARG A 187 -5.92 -4.54 5.14
CA ARG A 187 -6.94 -4.92 6.12
C ARG A 187 -7.71 -3.72 6.62
N ILE A 188 -8.99 -3.95 6.86
CA ILE A 188 -9.82 -3.05 7.65
C ILE A 188 -9.40 -3.24 9.12
N TYR A 189 -8.93 -2.17 9.74
CA TYR A 189 -8.47 -2.19 11.13
C TYR A 189 -9.65 -2.44 12.07
N SER A 190 -9.54 -3.48 12.90
CA SER A 190 -10.41 -3.73 14.04
C SER A 190 -9.57 -4.11 15.26
N PHE A 191 -10.07 -3.82 16.46
CA PHE A 191 -9.34 -4.00 17.72
C PHE A 191 -8.88 -5.45 18.03
N GLN A 192 -9.35 -6.44 17.28
CA GLN A 192 -9.07 -7.88 17.48
C GLN A 192 -8.28 -8.51 16.32
N MET A 193 -7.34 -7.81 15.72
CA MET A 193 -6.60 -8.38 14.58
C MET A 193 -5.57 -9.43 15.00
N ALA A 194 -5.79 -10.68 14.59
CA ALA A 194 -4.77 -11.72 14.65
C ALA A 194 -3.67 -11.48 13.60
N LEU A 195 -2.42 -11.64 14.00
CA LEU A 195 -1.25 -11.55 13.15
C LEU A 195 -1.26 -12.70 12.12
N THR A 196 -1.09 -12.38 10.84
CA THR A 196 -0.79 -13.38 9.81
C THR A 196 0.60 -13.11 9.27
N SER A 197 1.46 -14.12 9.32
CA SER A 197 2.76 -14.08 8.65
C SER A 197 2.55 -13.97 7.13
N VAL A 198 3.26 -13.05 6.49
CA VAL A 198 3.16 -12.83 5.05
C VAL A 198 4.56 -12.99 4.46
N VAL A 199 4.68 -13.82 3.43
CA VAL A 199 5.90 -13.97 2.63
C VAL A 199 5.91 -12.83 1.61
N VAL A 200 6.54 -11.69 1.97
CA VAL A 200 6.63 -10.48 1.13
C VAL A 200 7.98 -9.82 1.35
N THR A 201 8.39 -8.96 0.44
CA THR A 201 9.63 -8.19 0.51
C THR A 201 9.83 -7.56 1.90
N LEU A 202 10.87 -7.94 2.61
CA LEU A 202 11.15 -7.53 4.00
C LEU A 202 11.62 -6.07 4.11
N TRP A 203 12.15 -5.52 3.02
CA TRP A 203 12.93 -4.27 3.01
C TRP A 203 12.17 -3.03 3.46
N TYR A 204 10.85 -3.06 3.38
CA TYR A 204 9.95 -1.94 3.76
C TYR A 204 9.12 -2.24 5.01
N ARG A 205 9.37 -3.40 5.65
CA ARG A 205 8.57 -3.88 6.77
C ARG A 205 8.96 -3.19 8.06
N ALA A 206 7.95 -2.71 8.79
CA ALA A 206 8.15 -2.03 10.07
C ALA A 206 8.71 -2.97 11.17
N PRO A 207 9.50 -2.45 12.13
CA PRO A 207 10.08 -3.25 13.21
C PRO A 207 9.07 -4.06 14.00
N GLU A 208 7.92 -3.48 14.35
CA GLU A 208 6.85 -4.17 15.09
C GLU A 208 6.29 -5.38 14.33
N VAL A 209 6.25 -5.32 13.00
CA VAL A 209 5.84 -6.47 12.17
C VAL A 209 6.90 -7.56 12.15
N LEU A 210 8.19 -7.18 12.03
CA LEU A 210 9.32 -8.12 12.09
C LEU A 210 9.43 -8.79 13.45
N LEU A 211 9.10 -8.08 14.53
CA LEU A 211 9.06 -8.59 15.91
C LEU A 211 7.78 -9.36 16.21
N GLN A 212 6.85 -9.46 15.25
CA GLN A 212 5.56 -10.13 15.42
C GLN A 212 4.69 -9.55 16.56
N SER A 213 4.84 -8.25 16.81
CA SER A 213 4.02 -7.47 17.74
C SER A 213 2.70 -7.04 17.10
N SER A 214 1.78 -6.49 17.91
CA SER A 214 0.58 -5.84 17.41
C SER A 214 0.93 -4.66 16.52
N TYR A 215 0.16 -4.41 15.46
CA TYR A 215 0.42 -3.32 14.54
C TYR A 215 -0.88 -2.67 14.02
N ALA A 216 -0.75 -1.40 13.61
CA ALA A 216 -1.83 -0.59 13.06
C ALA A 216 -1.31 0.29 11.91
N THR A 217 -2.00 1.38 11.60
CA THR A 217 -1.63 2.34 10.54
C THR A 217 -0.17 2.81 10.54
N PRO A 218 0.57 2.91 11.68
CA PRO A 218 1.97 3.31 11.67
C PRO A 218 2.90 2.42 10.83
N VAL A 219 2.56 1.15 10.57
CA VAL A 219 3.41 0.29 9.73
C VAL A 219 3.57 0.84 8.32
N ASP A 220 2.52 1.46 7.77
CA ASP A 220 2.56 2.07 6.45
C ASP A 220 3.49 3.29 6.41
N LEU A 221 3.55 4.07 7.51
CA LEU A 221 4.43 5.25 7.61
C LEU A 221 5.91 4.88 7.69
N TRP A 222 6.24 3.74 8.31
CA TRP A 222 7.60 3.19 8.23
C TRP A 222 7.99 2.89 6.78
N SER A 223 7.13 2.19 6.04
CA SER A 223 7.33 1.89 4.63
C SER A 223 7.50 3.16 3.80
N VAL A 224 6.68 4.19 4.07
CA VAL A 224 6.81 5.53 3.46
C VAL A 224 8.19 6.13 3.71
N GLY A 225 8.71 6.04 4.93
CA GLY A 225 10.08 6.50 5.26
C GLY A 225 11.15 5.78 4.46
N CYS A 226 11.04 4.45 4.33
CA CYS A 226 11.96 3.66 3.51
C CYS A 226 11.91 4.09 2.03
N ILE A 227 10.72 4.28 1.48
CA ILE A 227 10.51 4.72 0.10
C ILE A 227 11.02 6.14 -0.12
N PHE A 228 10.79 7.05 0.82
CA PHE A 228 11.28 8.42 0.77
C PHE A 228 12.80 8.48 0.68
N ALA A 229 13.50 7.72 1.54
CA ALA A 229 14.95 7.59 1.47
C ALA A 229 15.41 6.99 0.13
N GLU A 230 14.70 5.97 -0.39
CA GLU A 230 15.03 5.32 -1.66
C GLU A 230 14.89 6.25 -2.87
N MET A 231 13.92 7.16 -2.88
CA MET A 231 13.76 8.16 -3.94
C MET A 231 15.01 9.05 -4.10
N PHE A 232 15.69 9.38 -2.98
CA PHE A 232 16.97 10.12 -3.00
C PHE A 232 18.16 9.22 -3.29
N ARG A 233 18.19 8.02 -2.71
CA ARG A 233 19.32 7.10 -2.77
C ARG A 233 19.37 6.28 -4.06
N ARG A 234 18.25 6.14 -4.76
CA ARG A 234 18.05 5.24 -5.92
C ARG A 234 18.34 3.76 -5.59
N ARG A 235 18.31 3.40 -4.30
CA ARG A 235 18.47 2.03 -3.79
C ARG A 235 17.74 1.88 -2.46
N PRO A 236 17.20 0.69 -2.15
CA PRO A 236 16.52 0.45 -0.89
C PRO A 236 17.38 0.80 0.34
N LEU A 237 16.73 1.35 1.37
CA LEU A 237 17.39 1.76 2.61
C LEU A 237 17.87 0.55 3.41
N PHE A 238 17.03 -0.46 3.54
CA PHE A 238 17.30 -1.68 4.31
C PHE A 238 17.13 -2.91 3.43
N ARG A 239 18.17 -3.74 3.30
CA ARG A 239 18.17 -4.96 2.47
C ARG A 239 18.48 -6.18 3.32
N GLY A 240 17.51 -6.65 4.10
CA GLY A 240 17.63 -7.89 4.87
C GLY A 240 17.13 -9.11 4.10
N ASN A 241 17.68 -10.28 4.46
CA ASN A 241 17.35 -11.57 3.86
C ASN A 241 16.49 -12.43 4.81
N SER A 242 16.32 -12.01 6.06
CA SER A 242 15.45 -12.62 7.08
C SER A 242 14.94 -11.53 8.02
N ASP A 243 13.92 -11.83 8.82
CA ASP A 243 13.37 -10.87 9.79
C ASP A 243 14.46 -10.35 10.76
N VAL A 244 15.33 -11.24 11.25
CA VAL A 244 16.44 -10.86 12.16
C VAL A 244 17.50 -10.05 11.44
N ASP A 245 17.87 -10.42 10.20
CA ASP A 245 18.82 -9.65 9.40
C ASP A 245 18.26 -8.28 9.04
N GLN A 246 16.97 -8.21 8.70
CA GLN A 246 16.27 -6.94 8.43
C GLN A 246 16.30 -6.02 9.65
N LEU A 247 16.00 -6.53 10.85
CA LEU A 247 16.12 -5.78 12.11
C LEU A 247 17.55 -5.33 12.34
N GLY A 248 18.54 -6.19 12.08
CA GLY A 248 19.96 -5.82 12.14
C GLY A 248 20.31 -4.63 11.24
N LYS A 249 19.83 -4.64 9.98
CA LYS A 249 20.00 -3.52 9.03
C LYS A 249 19.32 -2.24 9.49
N ILE A 250 18.14 -2.37 10.10
CA ILE A 250 17.43 -1.23 10.68
C ILE A 250 18.24 -0.64 11.82
N PHE A 251 18.75 -1.47 12.76
CA PHE A 251 19.53 -1.01 13.90
C PHE A 251 20.92 -0.47 13.51
N ASP A 252 21.46 -0.86 12.37
CA ASP A 252 22.66 -0.22 11.80
C ASP A 252 22.45 1.26 11.48
N VAL A 253 21.22 1.67 11.20
CA VAL A 253 20.85 3.03 10.80
C VAL A 253 20.22 3.81 11.94
N VAL A 254 19.16 3.26 12.56
CA VAL A 254 18.40 4.01 13.59
C VAL A 254 18.90 3.76 15.00
N GLY A 255 19.88 2.87 15.18
CA GLY A 255 20.36 2.41 16.49
C GLY A 255 19.43 1.38 17.11
N VAL A 256 19.93 0.68 18.12
CA VAL A 256 19.11 -0.22 18.92
C VAL A 256 18.26 0.62 19.88
N PRO A 257 16.92 0.46 19.88
CA PRO A 257 16.04 1.25 20.73
C PRO A 257 16.31 0.93 22.22
N PRO A 258 15.98 1.84 23.15
CA PRO A 258 16.11 1.57 24.58
C PRO A 258 15.11 0.49 25.03
N PRO A 259 15.37 -0.19 26.18
CA PRO A 259 14.53 -1.31 26.65
C PRO A 259 13.04 -0.98 26.81
N GLU A 260 12.72 0.27 27.21
CA GLU A 260 11.36 0.75 27.37
C GLU A 260 10.58 0.85 26.06
N ASP A 261 11.26 0.95 24.93
CA ASP A 261 10.66 0.98 23.60
C ASP A 261 10.53 -0.42 22.96
N TRP A 262 11.19 -1.42 23.56
CA TRP A 262 11.09 -2.79 23.05
C TRP A 262 9.72 -3.36 23.38
N PRO A 263 8.99 -3.93 22.39
CA PRO A 263 7.67 -4.49 22.66
C PRO A 263 7.73 -5.59 23.72
N GLN A 264 6.75 -5.60 24.62
CA GLN A 264 6.53 -6.72 25.54
C GLN A 264 5.96 -7.92 24.76
N GLU A 265 6.07 -9.10 25.24
CA GLU A 265 5.47 -10.31 24.64
C GLU A 265 5.93 -10.64 23.21
N VAL A 266 7.17 -10.31 22.85
CA VAL A 266 7.78 -10.72 21.57
C VAL A 266 8.80 -11.83 21.81
N GLY A 267 8.88 -12.78 20.86
CA GLY A 267 9.78 -13.93 20.97
C GLY A 267 11.27 -13.59 20.84
N LEU A 268 11.60 -12.39 20.31
CA LEU A 268 12.97 -11.95 20.08
C LEU A 268 13.37 -10.90 21.13
N SER A 269 14.39 -11.22 21.91
CA SER A 269 14.94 -10.29 22.92
C SER A 269 15.79 -9.20 22.28
N GLN A 270 15.73 -7.98 22.84
CA GLN A 270 16.63 -6.88 22.51
C GLN A 270 18.11 -7.29 22.64
N SER A 271 18.44 -8.10 23.64
CA SER A 271 19.80 -8.58 23.90
C SER A 271 20.38 -9.48 22.78
N ALA A 272 19.56 -9.91 21.84
CA ALA A 272 20.03 -10.61 20.62
C ALA A 272 20.80 -9.69 19.67
N PHE A 273 20.69 -8.37 19.85
CA PHE A 273 21.36 -7.38 19.01
C PHE A 273 22.46 -6.67 19.81
N PRO A 274 23.69 -6.56 19.25
CA PRO A 274 24.72 -5.77 19.89
C PRO A 274 24.32 -4.28 19.94
N PRO A 275 24.73 -3.53 20.98
CA PRO A 275 24.47 -2.09 21.04
C PRO A 275 25.00 -1.38 19.80
N ARG A 276 24.18 -0.53 19.22
CA ARG A 276 24.51 0.29 18.03
C ARG A 276 23.94 1.68 18.22
N SER A 277 24.76 2.67 17.90
CA SER A 277 24.33 4.07 17.85
C SER A 277 23.71 4.38 16.47
N PRO A 278 22.75 5.31 16.39
CA PRO A 278 22.21 5.77 15.12
C PRO A 278 23.33 6.32 14.20
N GLN A 279 23.22 6.05 12.91
CA GLN A 279 24.07 6.70 11.91
C GLN A 279 23.59 8.15 11.67
N PRO A 280 24.50 9.08 11.37
CA PRO A 280 24.10 10.42 10.95
C PRO A 280 23.22 10.35 9.71
N ILE A 281 22.08 11.03 9.73
CA ILE A 281 21.12 11.02 8.61
C ILE A 281 21.72 11.65 7.35
N GLU A 282 22.68 12.56 7.52
CA GLU A 282 23.44 13.23 6.47
C GLU A 282 24.20 12.25 5.58
N ASP A 283 24.72 11.17 6.18
CA ASP A 283 25.45 10.12 5.46
C ASP A 283 24.53 9.22 4.65
N LEU A 284 23.26 9.14 5.06
CA LEU A 284 22.27 8.29 4.42
C LEU A 284 21.63 8.96 3.21
N VAL A 285 21.30 10.23 3.34
CA VAL A 285 20.58 11.03 2.32
C VAL A 285 21.20 12.42 2.20
N PRO A 286 22.46 12.52 1.73
CA PRO A 286 23.20 13.79 1.68
C PRO A 286 22.51 14.88 0.85
N ASP A 287 21.77 14.48 -0.21
CA ASP A 287 21.08 15.40 -1.12
C ASP A 287 19.70 15.85 -0.62
N MET A 288 19.26 15.36 0.55
CA MET A 288 17.98 15.75 1.16
C MET A 288 18.18 17.01 2.03
N ASP A 289 17.25 17.96 1.92
CA ASP A 289 17.26 19.15 2.77
C ASP A 289 16.97 18.83 4.27
N GLU A 290 17.22 19.76 5.16
CA GLU A 290 17.07 19.56 6.60
C GLU A 290 15.62 19.28 7.02
N LEU A 291 14.64 19.86 6.32
CA LEU A 291 13.23 19.60 6.58
C LEU A 291 12.82 18.19 6.12
N GLY A 292 13.36 17.73 4.99
CA GLY A 292 13.19 16.37 4.52
C GLY A 292 13.82 15.35 5.47
N LYS A 293 15.05 15.60 5.95
CA LYS A 293 15.71 14.75 6.96
C LYS A 293 14.92 14.70 8.26
N SER A 294 14.39 15.84 8.72
CA SER A 294 13.52 15.90 9.89
C SER A 294 12.27 15.04 9.73
N LEU A 295 11.61 15.12 8.57
CA LEU A 295 10.44 14.32 8.26
C LEU A 295 10.78 12.82 8.16
N LEU A 296 11.89 12.48 7.50
CA LEU A 296 12.37 11.10 7.37
C LEU A 296 12.58 10.44 8.74
N LEU A 297 13.22 11.13 9.68
CA LEU A 297 13.43 10.63 11.04
C LEU A 297 12.11 10.38 11.78
N LYS A 298 11.07 11.17 11.52
CA LYS A 298 9.74 10.98 12.11
C LYS A 298 9.04 9.75 11.56
N PHE A 299 9.25 9.39 10.28
CA PHE A 299 8.78 8.14 9.70
C PHE A 299 9.54 6.93 10.25
N LEU A 300 10.84 7.05 10.45
CA LEU A 300 11.71 5.97 10.91
C LEU A 300 11.80 5.88 12.45
N SER A 301 10.85 6.47 13.18
CA SER A 301 10.74 6.25 14.62
C SER A 301 10.46 4.77 14.90
N PHE A 302 11.28 4.13 15.74
CA PHE A 302 11.11 2.72 16.09
C PHE A 302 9.77 2.47 16.77
N SER A 303 9.42 3.29 17.77
CA SER A 303 8.14 3.19 18.48
C SER A 303 6.98 3.61 17.57
N PRO A 304 6.00 2.72 17.30
CA PRO A 304 4.85 3.05 16.45
C PRO A 304 4.03 4.24 16.99
N GLY A 305 3.93 4.36 18.31
CA GLY A 305 3.18 5.45 18.96
C GLY A 305 3.83 6.83 18.83
N ARG A 306 5.17 6.90 18.55
CA ARG A 306 5.90 8.13 18.30
C ARG A 306 6.11 8.41 16.81
N ARG A 307 5.79 7.45 15.96
CA ARG A 307 5.89 7.61 14.51
C ARG A 307 4.82 8.57 14.01
N ILE A 308 5.20 9.51 13.13
CA ILE A 308 4.28 10.50 12.59
C ILE A 308 3.15 9.84 11.81
N SER A 309 1.92 10.36 11.92
CA SER A 309 0.77 9.93 11.11
C SER A 309 0.82 10.53 9.70
N ALA A 310 0.06 9.97 8.75
CA ALA A 310 -0.07 10.56 7.41
C ALA A 310 -0.66 11.97 7.48
N TYR A 311 -1.68 12.16 8.32
CA TYR A 311 -2.33 13.45 8.57
C TYR A 311 -1.35 14.52 9.07
N ASP A 312 -0.55 14.20 10.12
CA ASP A 312 0.41 15.14 10.69
C ASP A 312 1.57 15.41 9.72
N ALA A 313 1.99 14.39 8.96
CA ALA A 313 3.05 14.52 7.97
C ALA A 313 2.68 15.49 6.83
N LEU A 314 1.43 15.52 6.39
CA LEU A 314 0.94 16.48 5.38
C LEU A 314 1.07 17.94 5.83
N SER A 315 1.07 18.19 7.15
CA SER A 315 1.27 19.52 7.75
C SER A 315 2.73 19.84 8.08
N HIS A 316 3.68 18.94 7.77
CA HIS A 316 5.08 19.15 8.07
C HIS A 316 5.68 20.29 7.23
N PRO A 317 6.58 21.14 7.79
CA PRO A 317 7.21 22.26 7.08
C PRO A 317 7.87 21.88 5.74
N TYR A 318 8.31 20.63 5.57
CA TYR A 318 8.87 20.12 4.33
C TYR A 318 7.97 20.38 3.11
N PHE A 319 6.66 20.38 3.29
CA PHE A 319 5.68 20.57 2.22
C PHE A 319 5.17 22.02 2.06
N HIS A 320 5.65 22.97 2.87
CA HIS A 320 5.16 24.36 2.79
C HIS A 320 5.56 25.06 1.49
N SER A 321 6.65 24.62 0.83
CA SER A 321 7.10 25.20 -0.45
C SER A 321 6.29 24.69 -1.66
N LEU A 322 5.42 23.69 -1.49
CA LEU A 322 4.53 23.28 -2.56
C LEU A 322 3.50 24.39 -2.82
N ASP A 323 3.57 25.03 -3.98
CA ASP A 323 2.63 26.06 -4.38
C ASP A 323 1.19 25.55 -4.36
N SER A 324 0.26 26.43 -3.96
CA SER A 324 -1.17 26.11 -3.94
C SER A 324 -1.74 25.75 -5.33
N THR A 325 -1.01 26.04 -6.40
CA THR A 325 -1.31 25.66 -7.78
C THR A 325 -0.83 24.28 -8.15
N SER A 326 0.20 23.73 -7.47
CA SER A 326 0.66 22.35 -7.63
C SER A 326 -0.10 21.37 -6.71
N LYS A 327 -0.78 21.89 -5.68
CA LYS A 327 -1.68 21.08 -4.88
C LYS A 327 -2.85 20.68 -5.76
N SER A 328 -2.95 19.38 -6.08
CA SER A 328 -4.06 18.78 -6.82
C SER A 328 -5.39 19.45 -6.44
N PRO A 329 -6.30 19.77 -7.39
CA PRO A 329 -7.61 20.37 -7.08
C PRO A 329 -8.45 19.51 -6.11
N TYR A 330 -8.03 18.29 -5.80
CA TYR A 330 -8.61 17.38 -4.80
C TYR A 330 -7.98 17.51 -3.41
N ALA A 331 -7.04 18.46 -3.19
CA ALA A 331 -6.33 18.68 -1.93
C ALA A 331 -7.15 19.44 -0.87
N GLN A 332 -8.47 19.31 -0.84
CA GLN A 332 -9.24 19.68 0.33
C GLN A 332 -9.15 18.55 1.35
N PRO A 333 -8.66 18.80 2.59
CA PRO A 333 -8.74 17.79 3.63
C PRO A 333 -10.22 17.43 3.81
N PHE A 334 -10.56 16.17 3.65
CA PHE A 334 -11.87 15.67 4.01
C PHE A 334 -12.11 16.08 5.47
N PRO A 335 -13.28 16.65 5.83
CA PRO A 335 -13.57 17.02 7.19
C PRO A 335 -13.53 15.74 8.04
N SER A 336 -12.39 15.50 8.69
CA SER A 336 -12.27 14.45 9.68
C SER A 336 -13.18 14.83 10.84
N LYS A 337 -14.27 14.07 11.05
CA LYS A 337 -14.94 14.07 12.34
C LYS A 337 -13.89 13.64 13.36
N LYS A 338 -13.41 14.58 14.18
CA LYS A 338 -12.61 14.23 15.36
C LYS A 338 -13.40 13.17 16.13
N PRO A 339 -12.80 12.02 16.48
CA PRO A 339 -13.45 11.09 17.39
C PRO A 339 -13.81 11.85 18.66
N SER A 340 -15.06 11.73 19.10
CA SER A 340 -15.49 12.31 20.37
C SER A 340 -14.61 11.76 21.50
N LEU A 341 -14.45 12.53 22.57
CA LEU A 341 -13.64 12.12 23.74
C LEU A 341 -14.11 10.78 24.35
N GLU A 342 -15.34 10.36 24.08
CA GLU A 342 -15.93 9.09 24.52
C GLU A 342 -15.41 7.87 23.72
N GLU A 343 -14.96 8.03 22.48
CA GLU A 343 -14.34 6.94 21.68
C GLU A 343 -12.85 6.70 21.99
N ARG A 344 -12.24 7.55 22.84
CA ARG A 344 -10.85 7.38 23.31
C ARG A 344 -10.72 6.56 24.59
N ALA A 345 -11.84 6.22 25.23
CA ALA A 345 -11.89 5.52 26.53
C ALA A 345 -12.51 4.11 26.45
N ALA A 346 -12.78 3.59 25.24
CA ALA A 346 -13.31 2.24 25.05
C ALA A 346 -12.31 1.35 24.31
#